data_c369dc66425d4040d2b5cecb7a59e26f
#
_entry.id   c369dc66425d4040d2b5cecb7a59e26f
#
_cell.length_a   1.000
_cell.length_b   1.000
_cell.length_c   1.000
_cell.angle_alpha   90.00
_cell.angle_beta   90.00
_cell.angle_gamma   90.00
#
_symmetry.space_group_name_H-M   'P 1'
#
loop_
_entity.id
_entity.type
_entity.pdbx_description
1 polymer ?
#
loop_
_entity_poly.entity_id
_entity_poly.type
_entity_poly.pdbx_seq_one_letter_code
_entity_poly.pdbx_strand_id
1 'polypeptide(L)'
;VKPAPAKAATAKPAVTKPTTAKPVVMKAIAGAELAGRKPDHPYITAFAEYLRSEAHLADNTVAAYRRDLRKFYEWLAGRKPTKLGVKDLAEYAKWLHAKQLAPASLARHLISLKLFYRYLQLESITVDNPAELLGGQKLWQRIPQVLSAEQVERMLQAPLTQKNCRARDKAMLELLYATGCRASELVTLRLR
;
A
#
# COMPACT_ATOMS: atom_id res chain seq x y z
N VAL A 1 5.28 -58.27 -24.34
CA VAL A 1 5.38 -58.04 -22.88
C VAL A 1 5.87 -56.58 -22.72
N LYS A 2 4.99 -55.65 -22.36
CA LYS A 2 5.29 -54.25 -22.06
C LYS A 2 5.61 -54.11 -20.58
N PRO A 3 6.67 -53.42 -20.17
CA PRO A 3 6.89 -53.10 -18.77
C PRO A 3 6.06 -51.88 -18.35
N ALA A 4 5.51 -51.94 -17.12
CA ALA A 4 4.74 -50.87 -16.48
C ALA A 4 5.60 -49.70 -16.03
N PRO A 5 5.10 -48.45 -15.97
CA PRO A 5 5.86 -47.32 -15.49
C PRO A 5 5.93 -47.25 -13.95
N ALA A 6 7.11 -47.01 -13.44
CA ALA A 6 7.41 -46.81 -12.03
C ALA A 6 6.75 -45.53 -11.47
N LYS A 7 6.08 -45.69 -10.31
CA LYS A 7 5.53 -44.55 -9.53
C LYS A 7 6.64 -43.74 -8.90
N ALA A 8 6.79 -42.48 -9.31
CA ALA A 8 7.64 -41.52 -8.61
C ALA A 8 6.98 -41.10 -7.30
N ALA A 9 7.64 -41.35 -6.18
CA ALA A 9 7.24 -40.90 -4.85
C ALA A 9 7.57 -39.41 -4.71
N THR A 10 6.53 -38.57 -4.62
CA THR A 10 6.63 -37.13 -4.29
C THR A 10 6.94 -36.98 -2.80
N ALA A 11 8.18 -36.65 -2.48
CA ALA A 11 8.59 -36.27 -1.13
C ALA A 11 7.99 -34.90 -0.78
N LYS A 12 7.23 -34.81 0.31
CA LYS A 12 6.75 -33.56 0.91
C LYS A 12 7.94 -32.81 1.51
N PRO A 13 8.07 -31.48 1.30
CA PRO A 13 9.09 -30.70 1.98
C PRO A 13 8.76 -30.61 3.48
N ALA A 14 9.77 -30.90 4.30
CA ALA A 14 9.71 -30.79 5.75
C ALA A 14 9.47 -29.34 6.18
N VAL A 15 8.38 -29.14 6.93
CA VAL A 15 8.07 -27.87 7.60
C VAL A 15 9.04 -27.72 8.77
N THR A 16 10.05 -26.89 8.60
CA THR A 16 10.91 -26.43 9.69
C THR A 16 10.11 -25.57 10.65
N LYS A 17 10.04 -26.00 11.92
CA LYS A 17 9.40 -25.24 13.01
C LYS A 17 10.12 -23.90 13.18
N PRO A 18 9.39 -22.75 13.27
CA PRO A 18 10.04 -21.47 13.54
C PRO A 18 10.58 -21.43 14.97
N THR A 19 11.84 -21.04 15.08
CA THR A 19 12.54 -20.72 16.31
C THR A 19 11.77 -19.63 17.06
N THR A 20 11.55 -19.84 18.35
CA THR A 20 10.87 -18.96 19.30
C THR A 20 11.65 -17.64 19.48
N ALA A 21 11.43 -16.67 18.60
CA ALA A 21 11.82 -15.29 18.81
C ALA A 21 10.70 -14.60 19.63
N LYS A 22 11.05 -14.05 20.78
CA LYS A 22 10.13 -13.27 21.64
C LYS A 22 9.56 -12.10 20.86
N PRO A 23 8.25 -11.76 20.98
CA PRO A 23 7.63 -10.72 20.19
C PRO A 23 8.29 -9.35 20.43
N VAL A 24 8.72 -8.73 19.36
CA VAL A 24 9.37 -7.39 19.33
C VAL A 24 8.41 -6.26 19.75
N VAL A 25 7.13 -6.57 19.90
CA VAL A 25 6.05 -5.63 20.21
C VAL A 25 6.27 -4.85 21.52
N MET A 26 7.13 -5.31 22.44
CA MET A 26 7.32 -4.62 23.75
C MET A 26 8.32 -3.46 23.74
N LYS A 27 9.05 -3.21 22.67
CA LYS A 27 10.10 -2.15 22.63
C LYS A 27 9.71 -0.84 21.95
N ALA A 28 8.59 -0.78 21.26
CA ALA A 28 8.19 0.38 20.43
C ALA A 28 7.32 1.42 21.15
N ILE A 29 7.22 1.39 22.48
CA ILE A 29 6.30 2.28 23.25
C ILE A 29 6.94 3.63 23.60
N ALA A 30 8.22 3.85 23.31
CA ALA A 30 8.90 5.09 23.67
C ALA A 30 9.42 5.83 22.44
N GLY A 31 8.67 6.81 21.98
CA GLY A 31 9.20 7.89 21.15
C GLY A 31 8.44 8.13 19.85
N ALA A 32 7.52 9.06 19.88
CA ALA A 32 7.28 10.13 18.90
C ALA A 32 5.96 10.85 19.19
N GLU A 33 6.00 11.81 20.08
CA GLU A 33 5.01 12.89 20.14
C GLU A 33 5.16 13.75 18.88
N LEU A 34 4.13 13.69 18.03
CA LEU A 34 3.86 14.73 17.03
C LEU A 34 2.51 15.35 17.38
N ALA A 35 2.57 16.63 17.71
CA ALA A 35 1.51 17.44 18.27
C ALA A 35 0.15 17.27 17.56
N GLY A 36 -0.92 17.07 18.33
CA GLY A 36 -2.31 17.29 17.95
C GLY A 36 -3.10 16.13 17.35
N ARG A 37 -2.52 14.95 17.10
CA ARG A 37 -3.26 13.75 16.65
C ARG A 37 -3.34 12.71 17.77
N LYS A 38 -4.52 12.09 17.92
CA LYS A 38 -4.66 10.93 18.80
C LYS A 38 -3.57 9.91 18.45
N PRO A 39 -2.85 9.35 19.46
CA PRO A 39 -1.81 8.37 19.21
C PRO A 39 -2.38 7.17 18.45
N ASP A 40 -1.61 6.64 17.49
CA ASP A 40 -2.00 5.45 16.77
C ASP A 40 -2.07 4.26 17.72
N HIS A 41 -2.96 3.30 17.40
CA HIS A 41 -2.99 2.05 18.13
C HIS A 41 -1.61 1.34 18.02
N PRO A 42 -1.08 0.69 19.09
CA PRO A 42 0.25 0.06 19.09
C PRO A 42 0.50 -0.86 17.89
N TYR A 43 -0.49 -1.63 17.46
CA TYR A 43 -0.37 -2.48 16.27
C TYR A 43 -0.17 -1.70 14.97
N ILE A 44 -0.73 -0.49 14.84
CA ILE A 44 -0.51 0.35 13.64
C ILE A 44 0.93 0.84 13.61
N THR A 45 1.47 1.22 14.76
CA THR A 45 2.86 1.71 14.86
C THR A 45 3.83 0.58 14.56
N ALA A 46 3.67 -0.58 15.20
CA ALA A 46 4.52 -1.74 14.99
C ALA A 46 4.46 -2.24 13.52
N PHE A 47 3.26 -2.28 12.94
CA PHE A 47 3.11 -2.62 11.52
C PHE A 47 3.81 -1.62 10.60
N ALA A 48 3.73 -0.31 10.90
CA ALA A 48 4.42 0.70 10.10
C ALA A 48 5.95 0.57 10.17
N GLU A 49 6.49 0.15 11.31
CA GLU A 49 7.92 -0.15 11.48
C GLU A 49 8.32 -1.40 10.69
N TYR A 50 7.53 -2.47 10.77
CA TYR A 50 7.71 -3.67 9.96
C TYR A 50 7.75 -3.34 8.46
N LEU A 51 6.82 -2.51 7.97
CA LEU A 51 6.77 -2.11 6.56
C LEU A 51 8.01 -1.33 6.11
N ARG A 52 8.65 -0.57 7.02
CA ARG A 52 9.88 0.17 6.71
C ARG A 52 11.12 -0.72 6.78
N SER A 53 11.27 -1.47 7.88
CA SER A 53 12.49 -2.20 8.20
C SER A 53 12.63 -3.51 7.44
N GLU A 54 11.54 -4.25 7.26
CA GLU A 54 11.56 -5.57 6.66
C GLU A 54 11.00 -5.60 5.24
N ALA A 55 9.88 -4.92 5.01
CA ALA A 55 9.28 -4.85 3.67
C ALA A 55 9.88 -3.74 2.78
N HIS A 56 10.74 -2.88 3.32
CA HIS A 56 11.43 -1.78 2.62
C HIS A 56 10.51 -0.90 1.75
N LEU A 57 9.28 -0.65 2.22
CA LEU A 57 8.31 0.16 1.49
C LEU A 57 8.62 1.65 1.63
N ALA A 58 8.39 2.40 0.53
CA ALA A 58 8.53 3.85 0.54
C ALA A 58 7.64 4.52 1.59
N ASP A 59 8.14 5.60 2.22
CA ASP A 59 7.45 6.34 3.29
C ASP A 59 6.03 6.77 2.93
N ASN A 60 5.79 7.18 1.68
CA ASN A 60 4.47 7.54 1.20
C ASN A 60 3.49 6.36 1.22
N THR A 61 3.96 5.15 0.91
CA THR A 61 3.17 3.92 0.97
C THR A 61 2.85 3.56 2.42
N VAL A 62 3.86 3.61 3.30
CA VAL A 62 3.68 3.37 4.74
C VAL A 62 2.68 4.37 5.33
N ALA A 63 2.81 5.66 4.99
CA ALA A 63 1.87 6.70 5.44
C ALA A 63 0.44 6.47 4.92
N ALA A 64 0.29 5.95 3.69
CA ALA A 64 -1.01 5.60 3.13
C ALA A 64 -1.64 4.42 3.88
N TYR A 65 -0.89 3.34 4.14
CA TYR A 65 -1.38 2.19 4.87
C TYR A 65 -1.71 2.51 6.34
N ARG A 66 -0.92 3.37 6.99
CA ARG A 66 -1.26 3.89 8.32
C ARG A 66 -2.60 4.61 8.34
N ARG A 67 -2.89 5.45 7.34
CA ARG A 67 -4.19 6.13 7.21
C ARG A 67 -5.33 5.15 7.00
N ASP A 68 -5.10 4.10 6.22
CA ASP A 68 -6.08 3.07 5.94
C ASP A 68 -6.40 2.28 7.22
N LEU A 69 -5.39 1.88 7.99
CA LEU A 69 -5.59 1.18 9.26
C LEU A 69 -6.24 2.04 10.34
N ARG A 70 -5.98 3.35 10.39
CA ARG A 70 -6.72 4.24 11.31
C ARG A 70 -8.22 4.17 11.06
N LYS A 71 -8.66 4.22 9.80
CA LYS A 71 -10.08 4.07 9.44
C LYS A 71 -10.63 2.69 9.81
N PHE A 72 -9.81 1.65 9.68
CA PHE A 72 -10.18 0.31 10.13
C PHE A 72 -10.40 0.27 11.65
N TYR A 73 -9.50 0.88 12.43
CA TYR A 73 -9.64 0.97 13.89
C TYR A 73 -10.80 1.88 14.32
N GLU A 74 -11.13 2.92 13.58
CA GLU A 74 -12.35 3.72 13.77
C GLU A 74 -13.60 2.84 13.63
N TRP A 75 -13.66 2.03 12.57
CA TRP A 75 -14.77 1.11 12.35
C TRP A 75 -14.84 0.01 13.40
N LEU A 76 -13.70 -0.46 13.89
CA LEU A 76 -13.64 -1.47 14.97
C LEU A 76 -14.32 -1.01 16.26
N ALA A 77 -14.33 0.28 16.56
CA ALA A 77 -14.97 0.85 17.74
C ALA A 77 -14.61 0.08 19.04
N GLY A 78 -13.33 -0.27 19.22
CA GLY A 78 -12.82 -1.00 20.38
C GLY A 78 -12.86 -2.54 20.28
N ARG A 79 -13.40 -3.12 19.20
CA ARG A 79 -13.30 -4.56 18.94
C ARG A 79 -11.86 -4.94 18.64
N LYS A 80 -11.44 -6.14 19.05
CA LYS A 80 -10.09 -6.63 18.79
C LYS A 80 -9.97 -7.16 17.35
N PRO A 81 -9.00 -6.75 16.56
CA PRO A 81 -8.81 -7.24 15.18
C PRO A 81 -8.60 -8.76 15.12
N THR A 82 -8.04 -9.35 16.19
CA THR A 82 -7.76 -10.79 16.30
C THR A 82 -9.00 -11.68 16.42
N LYS A 83 -10.17 -11.10 16.71
CA LYS A 83 -11.43 -11.84 16.88
C LYS A 83 -12.36 -11.73 15.67
N LEU A 84 -11.94 -11.04 14.62
CA LEU A 84 -12.76 -10.81 13.44
C LEU A 84 -12.67 -11.99 12.47
N GLY A 85 -13.84 -12.37 11.94
CA GLY A 85 -13.93 -13.34 10.87
C GLY A 85 -14.07 -12.69 9.48
N VAL A 86 -14.14 -13.52 8.46
CA VAL A 86 -14.34 -13.09 7.06
C VAL A 86 -15.62 -12.27 6.89
N LYS A 87 -16.69 -12.63 7.61
CA LYS A 87 -17.99 -11.90 7.57
C LYS A 87 -17.84 -10.47 8.07
N ASP A 88 -17.14 -10.26 9.19
CA ASP A 88 -16.91 -8.93 9.75
C ASP A 88 -16.09 -8.06 8.79
N LEU A 89 -15.08 -8.63 8.15
CA LEU A 89 -14.28 -7.91 7.17
C LEU A 89 -15.06 -7.59 5.88
N ALA A 90 -16.01 -8.42 5.50
CA ALA A 90 -16.93 -8.12 4.41
C ALA A 90 -17.88 -6.95 4.79
N GLU A 91 -18.32 -6.85 6.04
CA GLU A 91 -19.07 -5.69 6.56
C GLU A 91 -18.22 -4.41 6.54
N TYR A 92 -16.94 -4.52 6.92
CA TYR A 92 -16.02 -3.39 6.79
C TYR A 92 -15.90 -2.91 5.34
N ALA A 93 -15.79 -3.82 4.38
CA ALA A 93 -15.75 -3.47 2.97
C ALA A 93 -17.04 -2.75 2.51
N LYS A 94 -18.21 -3.20 2.96
CA LYS A 94 -19.50 -2.51 2.72
C LYS A 94 -19.52 -1.12 3.36
N TRP A 95 -19.01 -0.98 4.58
CA TRP A 95 -18.91 0.31 5.27
C TRP A 95 -18.00 1.28 4.51
N LEU A 96 -16.86 0.81 3.98
CA LEU A 96 -15.97 1.62 3.13
C LEU A 96 -16.67 2.09 1.85
N HIS A 97 -17.47 1.21 1.23
CA HIS A 97 -18.28 1.58 0.06
C HIS A 97 -19.30 2.69 0.39
N ALA A 98 -19.97 2.58 1.54
CA ALA A 98 -20.92 3.59 1.99
C ALA A 98 -20.27 4.97 2.24
N LYS A 99 -18.96 5.01 2.51
CA LYS A 99 -18.16 6.24 2.63
C LYS A 99 -17.79 6.87 1.28
N GLN A 100 -18.27 6.33 0.15
CA GLN A 100 -18.04 6.83 -1.21
C GLN A 100 -16.56 7.04 -1.55
N LEU A 101 -15.68 6.17 -1.07
CA LEU A 101 -14.27 6.22 -1.42
C LEU A 101 -14.05 5.88 -2.89
N ALA A 102 -13.09 6.54 -3.51
CA ALA A 102 -12.68 6.19 -4.88
C ALA A 102 -12.29 4.70 -4.97
N PRO A 103 -12.62 3.99 -6.07
CA PRO A 103 -12.35 2.55 -6.23
C PRO A 103 -10.88 2.17 -5.97
N ALA A 104 -9.94 2.99 -6.42
CA ALA A 104 -8.51 2.78 -6.16
C ALA A 104 -8.16 2.88 -4.67
N SER A 105 -8.79 3.79 -3.93
CA SER A 105 -8.61 3.92 -2.48
C SER A 105 -9.17 2.71 -1.74
N LEU A 106 -10.34 2.23 -2.17
CA LEU A 106 -10.96 1.05 -1.60
C LEU A 106 -10.09 -0.21 -1.82
N ALA A 107 -9.58 -0.40 -3.04
CA ALA A 107 -8.65 -1.49 -3.33
C ALA A 107 -7.40 -1.42 -2.46
N ARG A 108 -6.81 -0.21 -2.28
CA ARG A 108 -5.66 -0.03 -1.40
C ARG A 108 -5.99 -0.37 0.05
N HIS A 109 -7.16 0.01 0.56
CA HIS A 109 -7.62 -0.38 1.91
C HIS A 109 -7.65 -1.89 2.10
N LEU A 110 -8.14 -2.64 1.10
CA LEU A 110 -8.17 -4.10 1.18
C LEU A 110 -6.75 -4.70 1.14
N ILE A 111 -5.84 -4.12 0.35
CA ILE A 111 -4.44 -4.54 0.30
C ILE A 111 -3.74 -4.26 1.64
N SER A 112 -3.90 -3.06 2.21
CA SER A 112 -3.30 -2.71 3.50
C SER A 112 -3.81 -3.61 4.62
N LEU A 113 -5.09 -4.00 4.57
CA LEU A 113 -5.70 -4.91 5.53
C LEU A 113 -5.14 -6.34 5.40
N LYS A 114 -4.98 -6.85 4.17
CA LYS A 114 -4.35 -8.17 3.92
C LYS A 114 -2.92 -8.21 4.44
N LEU A 115 -2.14 -7.18 4.18
CA LEU A 115 -0.76 -7.08 4.67
C LEU A 115 -0.71 -6.97 6.20
N PHE A 116 -1.66 -6.25 6.81
CA PHE A 116 -1.76 -6.14 8.26
C PHE A 116 -2.06 -7.49 8.92
N TYR A 117 -3.03 -8.25 8.42
CA TYR A 117 -3.32 -9.58 8.96
C TYR A 117 -2.17 -10.56 8.71
N ARG A 118 -1.49 -10.48 7.58
CA ARG A 118 -0.27 -11.25 7.33
C ARG A 118 0.82 -10.92 8.35
N TYR A 119 1.02 -9.64 8.66
CA TYR A 119 1.93 -9.21 9.72
C TYR A 119 1.51 -9.79 11.08
N LEU A 120 0.24 -9.75 11.45
CA LEU A 120 -0.25 -10.35 12.70
C LEU A 120 -0.02 -11.86 12.77
N GLN A 121 -0.08 -12.57 11.65
CA GLN A 121 0.30 -13.99 11.59
C GLN A 121 1.81 -14.19 11.77
N LEU A 122 2.65 -13.39 11.13
CA LEU A 122 4.12 -13.47 11.28
C LEU A 122 4.53 -13.25 12.74
N GLU A 123 3.90 -12.32 13.44
CA GLU A 123 4.08 -12.06 14.87
C GLU A 123 3.40 -13.11 15.78
N SER A 124 2.78 -14.14 15.22
CA SER A 124 2.05 -15.17 15.96
C SER A 124 0.91 -14.62 16.85
N ILE A 125 0.38 -13.44 16.51
CA ILE A 125 -0.75 -12.81 17.22
C ILE A 125 -2.09 -13.42 16.78
N THR A 126 -2.17 -13.86 15.51
CA THR A 126 -3.32 -14.59 14.95
C THR A 126 -2.84 -15.85 14.26
N VAL A 127 -3.69 -16.89 14.28
CA VAL A 127 -3.42 -18.14 13.55
C VAL A 127 -3.86 -18.01 12.09
N ASP A 128 -5.03 -17.40 11.87
CA ASP A 128 -5.66 -17.30 10.55
C ASP A 128 -5.59 -15.88 9.99
N ASN A 129 -5.61 -15.79 8.65
CA ASN A 129 -5.72 -14.53 7.93
C ASN A 129 -7.09 -14.40 7.24
N PRO A 130 -8.11 -13.88 7.94
CA PRO A 130 -9.44 -13.75 7.37
C PRO A 130 -9.52 -12.75 6.22
N ALA A 131 -8.53 -11.85 6.08
CA ALA A 131 -8.48 -10.88 5.01
C ALA A 131 -8.05 -11.48 3.66
N GLU A 132 -7.41 -12.64 3.66
CA GLU A 132 -6.97 -13.32 2.44
C GLU A 132 -8.16 -13.76 1.57
N LEU A 133 -9.23 -14.17 2.22
CA LEU A 133 -10.49 -14.60 1.57
C LEU A 133 -11.34 -13.40 1.08
N LEU A 134 -10.97 -12.16 1.40
CA LEU A 134 -11.62 -11.00 0.80
C LEU A 134 -11.29 -10.95 -0.68
N GLY A 135 -12.30 -11.07 -1.53
CA GLY A 135 -12.16 -10.93 -2.98
C GLY A 135 -11.51 -9.59 -3.34
N GLY A 136 -10.51 -9.63 -4.23
CA GLY A 136 -9.95 -8.40 -4.79
C GLY A 136 -11.01 -7.67 -5.60
N GLN A 137 -11.22 -6.38 -5.36
CA GLN A 137 -12.01 -5.56 -6.28
C GLN A 137 -11.30 -5.52 -7.63
N LYS A 138 -11.99 -6.01 -8.67
CA LYS A 138 -11.55 -5.79 -10.05
C LYS A 138 -11.64 -4.28 -10.32
N LEU A 139 -10.50 -3.61 -10.27
CA LEU A 139 -10.40 -2.24 -10.73
C LEU A 139 -10.61 -2.25 -12.25
N TRP A 140 -11.59 -1.50 -12.72
CA TRP A 140 -11.69 -1.23 -14.15
C TRP A 140 -10.41 -0.54 -14.59
N GLN A 141 -9.66 -1.19 -15.45
CA GLN A 141 -8.51 -0.55 -16.08
C GLN A 141 -9.06 0.56 -16.99
N ARG A 142 -8.90 1.80 -16.56
CA ARG A 142 -9.16 2.94 -17.45
C ARG A 142 -8.11 2.92 -18.54
N ILE A 143 -8.56 2.87 -19.78
CA ILE A 143 -7.68 3.07 -20.94
C ILE A 143 -7.09 4.47 -20.77
N PRO A 144 -5.76 4.62 -20.71
CA PRO A 144 -5.14 5.94 -20.60
C PRO A 144 -5.55 6.79 -21.81
N GLN A 145 -6.02 8.00 -21.54
CA GLN A 145 -6.23 8.98 -22.62
C GLN A 145 -4.86 9.53 -23.00
N VAL A 146 -4.44 9.25 -24.22
CA VAL A 146 -3.19 9.75 -24.77
C VAL A 146 -3.49 11.10 -25.45
N LEU A 147 -2.65 12.09 -25.16
CA LEU A 147 -2.71 13.38 -25.83
C LEU A 147 -2.29 13.26 -27.30
N SER A 148 -2.96 13.97 -28.19
CA SER A 148 -2.52 14.08 -29.58
C SER A 148 -1.26 14.94 -29.68
N ALA A 149 -0.49 14.77 -30.76
CA ALA A 149 0.73 15.57 -31.00
C ALA A 149 0.44 17.09 -30.93
N GLU A 150 -0.69 17.52 -31.51
CA GLU A 150 -1.13 18.92 -31.47
C GLU A 150 -1.45 19.42 -30.05
N GLN A 151 -2.02 18.55 -29.21
CA GLN A 151 -2.29 18.87 -27.80
C GLN A 151 -1.01 19.01 -27.01
N VAL A 152 -0.02 18.14 -27.25
CA VAL A 152 1.31 18.22 -26.63
C VAL A 152 1.99 19.52 -27.04
N GLU A 153 2.01 19.85 -28.35
CA GLU A 153 2.61 21.09 -28.83
C GLU A 153 1.98 22.31 -28.19
N ARG A 154 0.66 22.41 -28.16
CA ARG A 154 -0.05 23.49 -27.48
C ARG A 154 0.29 23.59 -25.99
N MET A 155 0.45 22.46 -25.31
CA MET A 155 0.85 22.40 -23.90
C MET A 155 2.27 22.95 -23.69
N LEU A 156 3.23 22.57 -24.57
CA LEU A 156 4.60 23.07 -24.50
C LEU A 156 4.72 24.57 -24.80
N GLN A 157 3.83 25.10 -25.63
CA GLN A 157 3.80 26.54 -25.95
C GLN A 157 3.03 27.38 -24.93
N ALA A 158 2.16 26.79 -24.11
CA ALA A 158 1.31 27.49 -23.15
C ALA A 158 2.07 28.44 -22.20
N PRO A 159 3.27 28.11 -21.66
CA PRO A 159 4.02 29.01 -20.78
C PRO A 159 4.40 30.33 -21.45
N LEU A 160 4.57 30.36 -22.77
CA LEU A 160 4.97 31.56 -23.51
C LEU A 160 3.91 32.67 -23.48
N THR A 161 2.65 32.33 -23.21
CA THR A 161 1.53 33.27 -23.11
C THR A 161 1.44 33.93 -21.72
N GLN A 162 2.12 33.40 -20.71
CA GLN A 162 2.07 33.90 -19.34
C GLN A 162 3.10 35.04 -19.10
N LYS A 163 2.80 35.92 -18.14
CA LYS A 163 3.67 37.08 -17.87
C LYS A 163 4.96 36.75 -17.11
N ASN A 164 4.93 35.70 -16.24
CA ASN A 164 6.03 35.37 -15.34
C ASN A 164 6.59 33.95 -15.60
N CYS A 165 7.88 33.77 -15.39
CA CYS A 165 8.57 32.46 -15.41
C CYS A 165 8.48 31.65 -16.72
N ARG A 166 8.24 32.32 -17.85
CA ARG A 166 8.03 31.67 -19.17
C ARG A 166 9.13 30.69 -19.55
N ALA A 167 10.38 31.11 -19.51
CA ALA A 167 11.51 30.28 -19.92
C ALA A 167 11.71 29.08 -19.01
N ARG A 168 11.59 29.26 -17.69
CA ARG A 168 11.68 28.20 -16.70
C ARG A 168 10.59 27.14 -16.91
N ASP A 169 9.33 27.59 -17.00
CA ASP A 169 8.19 26.69 -17.07
C ASP A 169 8.18 25.94 -18.41
N LYS A 170 8.58 26.59 -19.51
CA LYS A 170 8.79 25.95 -20.81
C LYS A 170 9.87 24.88 -20.73
N ALA A 171 11.05 25.20 -20.18
CA ALA A 171 12.14 24.26 -20.03
C ALA A 171 11.76 23.05 -19.17
N MET A 172 10.98 23.26 -18.09
CA MET A 172 10.47 22.17 -17.25
C MET A 172 9.52 21.24 -18.02
N LEU A 173 8.60 21.78 -18.81
CA LEU A 173 7.69 20.98 -19.63
C LEU A 173 8.42 20.22 -20.73
N GLU A 174 9.35 20.86 -21.42
CA GLU A 174 10.17 20.21 -22.45
C GLU A 174 11.02 19.08 -21.86
N LEU A 175 11.60 19.28 -20.67
CA LEU A 175 12.37 18.25 -19.99
C LEU A 175 11.48 17.06 -19.55
N LEU A 176 10.29 17.34 -18.99
CA LEU A 176 9.32 16.29 -18.68
C LEU A 176 8.92 15.49 -19.91
N TYR A 177 8.65 16.16 -21.02
CA TYR A 177 8.25 15.50 -22.27
C TYR A 177 9.39 14.67 -22.89
N ALA A 178 10.61 15.22 -22.90
CA ALA A 178 11.77 14.54 -23.49
C ALA A 178 12.26 13.34 -22.66
N THR A 179 12.18 13.41 -21.33
CA THR A 179 12.75 12.39 -20.43
C THR A 179 11.72 11.45 -19.81
N GLY A 180 10.46 11.87 -19.73
CA GLY A 180 9.41 11.14 -19.00
C GLY A 180 9.67 11.05 -17.49
N CYS A 181 10.52 11.92 -16.92
CA CYS A 181 10.81 11.93 -15.49
C CYS A 181 9.56 12.33 -14.68
N ARG A 182 9.53 11.92 -13.41
CA ARG A 182 8.43 12.32 -12.52
C ARG A 182 8.57 13.79 -12.12
N ALA A 183 7.45 14.46 -11.88
CA ALA A 183 7.45 15.86 -11.44
C ALA A 183 8.31 16.10 -10.18
N SER A 184 8.33 15.15 -9.24
CA SER A 184 9.18 15.20 -8.05
C SER A 184 10.69 15.08 -8.39
N GLU A 185 11.05 14.31 -9.39
CA GLU A 185 12.42 14.17 -9.87
C GLU A 185 12.87 15.47 -10.53
N LEU A 186 12.01 16.05 -11.37
CA LEU A 186 12.27 17.33 -12.01
C LEU A 186 12.55 18.46 -10.98
N VAL A 187 11.72 18.57 -9.95
CA VAL A 187 11.86 19.63 -8.92
C VAL A 187 13.13 19.47 -8.08
N THR A 188 13.67 18.26 -7.97
CA THR A 188 14.90 17.97 -7.22
C THR A 188 16.17 18.05 -8.06
N LEU A 189 16.06 18.28 -9.38
CA LEU A 189 17.22 18.46 -10.25
C LEU A 189 18.06 19.66 -9.81
N ARG A 190 19.36 19.45 -9.72
CA ARG A 190 20.35 20.50 -9.46
C ARG A 190 21.27 20.63 -10.67
N LEU A 191 21.43 21.85 -11.13
CA LEU A 191 22.51 22.18 -12.06
C LEU A 191 23.82 22.14 -11.28
N ARG A 192 24.81 21.41 -11.79
CA ARG A 192 26.20 21.41 -11.30
C ARG A 192 27.05 22.30 -12.16
#